data_57d19d76f3b8bd71e2fe1884b2556eed
#
_entry.id   57d19d76f3b8bd71e2fe1884b2556eed
#
_cell.length_a   1.000
_cell.length_b   1.000
_cell.length_c   1.000
_cell.angle_alpha   90.00
_cell.angle_beta   90.00
_cell.angle_gamma   90.00
#
_symmetry.space_group_name_H-M   'P 1'
#
loop_
_entity.id
_entity.type
_entity.pdbx_description
1 polymer ?
#
loop_
_entity_poly.entity_id
_entity_poly.type
_entity_poly.pdbx_seq_one_letter_code
_entity_poly.pdbx_strand_id
1 'polypeptide(L)'
;MLARISRRFSVKLSLPGYKTKNIDENILPKEAETNFEELKDCLTDMMKIRRIEIVADNLYKSGKIRGFLHLSDGQEALAKGLSLALTDEDPLITFYRDHGHAYMRGVSAHEIFGELLGKSTGNAKGKGGSMHFYNEETGFYGGYGIVGENIPIGAGLAFALKYKHKNNVAAITFGDGACNQGQLYEAANMCSLWKLPALFLIENNCYGMGTSVVRASANTQLYTRGDNADIPGIRVDGQDVFAVKELIKFSKDYALEKGPLWIELRTYRYHGHSMSDPDISYREKEEIQEI
;
A
#
# COMPACT_ATOMS: atom_id res chain seq x y z
N MET A 1 22.22 -9.32 30.69
CA MET A 1 22.78 -7.96 30.69
C MET A 1 22.87 -7.38 29.28
N LEU A 2 23.31 -8.13 28.27
CA LEU A 2 23.37 -7.70 26.86
C LEU A 2 21.99 -7.38 26.24
N ALA A 3 20.93 -8.13 26.57
CA ALA A 3 19.57 -7.87 26.07
C ALA A 3 18.91 -6.57 26.59
N ARG A 4 19.45 -5.96 27.66
CA ARG A 4 19.00 -4.67 28.20
C ARG A 4 19.72 -3.47 27.58
N ILE A 5 20.88 -3.69 26.96
CA ILE A 5 21.71 -2.64 26.34
C ILE A 5 21.20 -2.34 24.93
N SER A 6 20.71 -3.33 24.18
CA SER A 6 20.22 -3.17 22.82
C SER A 6 18.96 -2.28 22.70
N ARG A 7 18.17 -2.16 23.76
CA ARG A 7 16.94 -1.32 23.79
C ARG A 7 17.18 0.19 23.94
N ARG A 8 18.42 0.66 24.09
CA ARG A 8 18.74 2.05 24.45
C ARG A 8 19.39 2.88 23.34
N PHE A 9 19.78 2.29 22.24
CA PHE A 9 20.35 3.06 21.13
C PHE A 9 19.26 3.35 20.10
N SER A 10 18.74 4.60 20.09
CA SER A 10 18.02 5.10 18.92
C SER A 10 19.05 5.42 17.83
N VAL A 11 18.70 5.07 16.60
CA VAL A 11 19.44 5.40 15.39
C VAL A 11 18.61 6.41 14.62
N LYS A 12 19.23 7.50 14.21
CA LYS A 12 18.63 8.45 13.28
C LYS A 12 19.01 8.05 11.86
N LEU A 13 18.02 7.90 11.01
CA LEU A 13 18.16 7.60 9.60
C LEU A 13 17.79 8.85 8.82
N SER A 14 18.64 9.28 7.89
CA SER A 14 18.28 10.32 6.93
C SER A 14 17.31 9.73 5.91
N LEU A 15 16.19 10.40 5.68
CA LEU A 15 15.19 9.97 4.71
C LEU A 15 15.52 10.47 3.31
N PRO A 16 15.11 9.73 2.25
CA PRO A 16 15.22 10.21 0.88
C PRO A 16 14.38 11.48 0.69
N GLY A 17 14.76 12.30 -0.30
CA GLY A 17 14.02 13.51 -0.65
C GLY A 17 12.64 13.20 -1.22
N TYR A 18 11.72 14.14 -1.03
CA TYR A 18 10.36 14.09 -1.56
C TYR A 18 10.24 14.82 -2.90
N LYS A 19 9.20 14.52 -3.66
CA LYS A 19 8.69 15.45 -4.69
C LYS A 19 7.32 15.92 -4.25
N THR A 20 7.09 17.22 -4.34
CA THR A 20 5.86 17.83 -3.79
C THR A 20 5.10 18.63 -4.85
N LYS A 21 3.81 18.77 -4.64
CA LYS A 21 2.90 19.63 -5.39
C LYS A 21 1.94 20.28 -4.40
N ASN A 22 1.90 21.61 -4.39
CA ASN A 22 1.02 22.42 -3.52
C ASN A 22 1.19 22.18 -2.01
N ILE A 23 2.37 21.71 -1.59
CA ILE A 23 2.78 21.57 -0.19
C ILE A 23 4.26 21.90 -0.06
N ASP A 24 4.64 22.58 1.02
CA ASP A 24 6.04 22.93 1.29
C ASP A 24 6.82 21.68 1.72
N GLU A 25 7.88 21.34 0.98
CA GLU A 25 8.78 20.23 1.30
C GLU A 25 9.46 20.39 2.66
N ASN A 26 9.64 21.61 3.13
CA ASN A 26 10.33 21.87 4.40
C ASN A 26 9.58 21.40 5.64
N ILE A 27 8.27 21.21 5.55
CA ILE A 27 7.47 20.67 6.65
C ILE A 27 7.44 19.13 6.70
N LEU A 28 7.97 18.47 5.67
CA LEU A 28 8.01 17.01 5.61
C LEU A 28 9.15 16.44 6.49
N PRO A 29 9.00 15.22 7.01
CA PRO A 29 10.01 14.58 7.85
C PRO A 29 11.29 14.32 7.06
N LYS A 30 12.44 14.74 7.58
CA LYS A 30 13.77 14.54 6.95
C LYS A 30 14.59 13.44 7.59
N GLU A 31 14.18 12.99 8.77
CA GLU A 31 14.82 11.96 9.57
C GLU A 31 13.77 11.01 10.14
N ALA A 32 14.15 9.75 10.32
CA ALA A 32 13.40 8.77 11.10
C ALA A 32 14.21 8.38 12.33
N GLU A 33 13.54 8.21 13.46
CA GLU A 33 14.13 7.59 14.63
C GLU A 33 13.69 6.13 14.72
N THR A 34 14.65 5.25 14.94
CA THR A 34 14.41 3.81 15.06
C THR A 34 15.39 3.19 16.07
N ASN A 35 15.21 1.92 16.37
CA ASN A 35 16.10 1.14 17.21
C ASN A 35 16.32 -0.26 16.64
N PHE A 36 17.25 -1.01 17.20
CA PHE A 36 17.61 -2.34 16.69
C PHE A 36 16.43 -3.33 16.65
N GLU A 37 15.53 -3.28 17.64
CA GLU A 37 14.37 -4.18 17.66
C GLU A 37 13.39 -3.83 16.54
N GLU A 38 13.08 -2.55 16.34
CA GLU A 38 12.21 -2.11 15.24
C GLU A 38 12.81 -2.45 13.88
N LEU A 39 14.12 -2.25 13.68
CA LEU A 39 14.83 -2.66 12.45
C LEU A 39 14.70 -4.15 12.19
N LYS A 40 14.92 -4.96 13.24
CA LYS A 40 14.79 -6.41 13.18
C LYS A 40 13.36 -6.85 12.87
N ASP A 41 12.38 -6.23 13.51
CA ASP A 41 10.96 -6.52 13.27
C ASP A 41 10.55 -6.14 11.84
N CYS A 42 10.99 -4.98 11.33
CA CYS A 42 10.76 -4.59 9.94
C CYS A 42 11.34 -5.63 8.97
N LEU A 43 12.60 -5.99 9.13
CA LEU A 43 13.25 -6.99 8.27
C LEU A 43 12.53 -8.34 8.36
N THR A 44 12.18 -8.77 9.57
CA THR A 44 11.51 -10.05 9.81
C THR A 44 10.15 -10.10 9.11
N ASP A 45 9.34 -9.05 9.22
CA ASP A 45 8.02 -9.02 8.61
C ASP A 45 8.09 -8.91 7.08
N MET A 46 8.99 -8.09 6.54
CA MET A 46 9.23 -8.03 5.09
C MET A 46 9.70 -9.39 4.54
N MET A 47 10.59 -10.09 5.27
CA MET A 47 11.00 -11.45 4.89
C MET A 47 9.86 -12.47 4.94
N LYS A 48 8.94 -12.35 5.90
CA LYS A 48 7.75 -13.22 5.98
C LYS A 48 6.81 -12.96 4.82
N ILE A 49 6.51 -11.70 4.49
CA ILE A 49 5.71 -11.34 3.30
C ILE A 49 6.36 -11.95 2.05
N ARG A 50 7.65 -11.69 1.82
CA ARG A 50 8.39 -12.28 0.69
C ARG A 50 8.30 -13.81 0.67
N ARG A 51 8.38 -14.47 1.83
CA ARG A 51 8.29 -15.92 1.92
C ARG A 51 6.90 -16.45 1.60
N ILE A 52 5.86 -15.74 2.02
CA ILE A 52 4.46 -16.06 1.64
C ILE A 52 4.33 -16.03 0.11
N GLU A 53 4.84 -15.00 -0.55
CA GLU A 53 4.74 -14.86 -2.00
C GLU A 53 5.52 -15.93 -2.76
N ILE A 54 6.74 -16.27 -2.32
CA ILE A 54 7.53 -17.37 -2.92
C ILE A 54 6.80 -18.71 -2.80
N VAL A 55 6.14 -18.97 -1.67
CA VAL A 55 5.38 -20.22 -1.48
C VAL A 55 4.11 -20.18 -2.33
N ALA A 56 3.42 -19.06 -2.44
CA ALA A 56 2.26 -18.89 -3.29
C ALA A 56 2.59 -19.10 -4.78
N ASP A 57 3.71 -18.56 -5.25
CA ASP A 57 4.26 -18.81 -6.60
C ASP A 57 4.45 -20.31 -6.89
N ASN A 58 5.13 -21.02 -5.98
CA ASN A 58 5.37 -22.45 -6.12
C ASN A 58 4.07 -23.28 -6.14
N LEU A 59 3.10 -22.91 -5.30
CA LEU A 59 1.79 -23.56 -5.26
C LEU A 59 1.00 -23.30 -6.54
N TYR A 60 1.08 -22.09 -7.09
CA TYR A 60 0.46 -21.76 -8.38
C TYR A 60 1.08 -22.56 -9.53
N LYS A 61 2.40 -22.57 -9.66
CA LYS A 61 3.14 -23.33 -10.67
C LYS A 61 2.86 -24.83 -10.60
N SER A 62 2.58 -25.35 -9.40
CA SER A 62 2.18 -26.75 -9.20
C SER A 62 0.69 -27.03 -9.44
N GLY A 63 -0.08 -26.03 -9.89
CA GLY A 63 -1.51 -26.16 -10.20
C GLY A 63 -2.43 -26.28 -8.98
N LYS A 64 -1.95 -25.98 -7.77
CA LYS A 64 -2.73 -26.07 -6.53
C LYS A 64 -3.58 -24.82 -6.27
N ILE A 65 -3.11 -23.66 -6.68
CA ILE A 65 -3.86 -22.40 -6.66
C ILE A 65 -4.54 -22.23 -8.01
N ARG A 66 -5.82 -21.92 -7.99
CA ARG A 66 -6.64 -21.70 -9.19
C ARG A 66 -7.10 -20.26 -9.29
N GLY A 67 -7.28 -19.77 -10.52
CA GLY A 67 -7.70 -18.41 -10.77
C GLY A 67 -6.52 -17.42 -10.80
N PHE A 68 -6.80 -16.15 -10.58
CA PHE A 68 -5.77 -15.12 -10.58
C PHE A 68 -4.96 -15.17 -9.28
N LEU A 69 -3.67 -14.96 -9.38
CA LEU A 69 -2.76 -14.78 -8.26
C LEU A 69 -1.88 -13.56 -8.54
N HIS A 70 -1.98 -12.54 -7.70
CA HIS A 70 -1.22 -11.30 -7.80
C HIS A 70 -0.24 -11.21 -6.63
N LEU A 71 1.04 -11.45 -6.90
CA LEU A 71 2.08 -11.41 -5.88
C LEU A 71 2.43 -9.95 -5.53
N SER A 72 2.68 -9.68 -4.26
CA SER A 72 3.12 -8.36 -3.75
C SER A 72 4.62 -8.30 -3.47
N ASP A 73 5.38 -9.28 -3.93
CA ASP A 73 6.84 -9.31 -3.78
C ASP A 73 7.52 -8.13 -4.50
N GLY A 74 8.46 -7.51 -3.81
CA GLY A 74 9.04 -6.23 -4.18
C GLY A 74 8.34 -5.01 -3.56
N GLN A 75 7.18 -5.19 -2.92
CA GLN A 75 6.40 -4.11 -2.30
C GLN A 75 6.27 -4.25 -0.76
N GLU A 76 7.12 -5.08 -0.14
CA GLU A 76 7.06 -5.40 1.29
C GLU A 76 7.29 -4.18 2.18
N ALA A 77 8.22 -3.30 1.80
CA ALA A 77 8.55 -2.09 2.54
C ALA A 77 7.34 -1.15 2.64
N LEU A 78 6.54 -1.05 1.57
CA LEU A 78 5.31 -0.28 1.53
C LEU A 78 4.29 -0.84 2.53
N ALA A 79 3.98 -2.13 2.48
CA ALA A 79 3.02 -2.76 3.39
C ALA A 79 3.46 -2.63 4.86
N LYS A 80 4.76 -2.87 5.15
CA LYS A 80 5.32 -2.72 6.50
C LYS A 80 5.33 -1.26 6.96
N GLY A 81 5.73 -0.32 6.10
CA GLY A 81 5.75 1.10 6.42
C GLY A 81 4.36 1.65 6.78
N LEU A 82 3.33 1.27 6.03
CA LEU A 82 1.94 1.60 6.35
C LEU A 82 1.54 1.03 7.72
N SER A 83 1.87 -0.23 8.01
CA SER A 83 1.52 -0.87 9.29
C SER A 83 2.18 -0.23 10.51
N LEU A 84 3.34 0.41 10.34
CA LEU A 84 4.03 1.13 11.41
C LEU A 84 3.42 2.50 11.72
N ALA A 85 2.69 3.07 10.76
CA ALA A 85 2.13 4.41 10.87
C ALA A 85 0.63 4.41 11.17
N LEU A 86 -0.11 3.45 10.62
CA LEU A 86 -1.55 3.32 10.81
C LEU A 86 -1.86 2.47 12.04
N THR A 87 -2.94 2.80 12.73
CA THR A 87 -3.51 1.99 13.82
C THR A 87 -4.63 1.08 13.30
N ASP A 88 -5.10 0.15 14.10
CA ASP A 88 -6.23 -0.72 13.75
C ASP A 88 -7.55 0.07 13.61
N GLU A 89 -7.63 1.25 14.18
CA GLU A 89 -8.78 2.15 14.05
C GLU A 89 -8.72 3.03 12.78
N ASP A 90 -7.58 3.07 12.08
CA ASP A 90 -7.45 3.72 10.77
C ASP A 90 -7.83 2.72 9.68
N PRO A 91 -9.02 2.82 9.05
CA PRO A 91 -9.42 1.89 8.02
C PRO A 91 -8.46 1.89 6.84
N LEU A 92 -8.03 0.69 6.46
CA LEU A 92 -7.24 0.43 5.27
C LEU A 92 -8.10 -0.32 4.25
N ILE A 93 -8.20 0.23 3.04
CA ILE A 93 -8.87 -0.41 1.92
C ILE A 93 -7.91 -0.49 0.74
N THR A 94 -7.84 -1.64 0.08
CA THR A 94 -6.85 -1.96 -0.94
C THR A 94 -7.48 -2.48 -2.22
N PHE A 95 -6.63 -2.68 -3.21
CA PHE A 95 -6.96 -3.38 -4.45
C PHE A 95 -6.48 -4.85 -4.38
N TYR A 96 -6.55 -5.58 -5.46
CA TYR A 96 -6.35 -7.04 -5.57
C TYR A 96 -4.93 -7.55 -5.21
N ARG A 97 -3.91 -6.68 -5.12
CA ARG A 97 -2.53 -7.03 -4.72
C ARG A 97 -2.33 -6.74 -3.24
N ASP A 98 -2.96 -7.52 -2.40
CA ASP A 98 -3.17 -7.18 -1.00
C ASP A 98 -2.59 -8.16 0.02
N HIS A 99 -1.87 -9.22 -0.39
CA HIS A 99 -1.32 -10.22 0.54
C HIS A 99 -0.44 -9.60 1.62
N GLY A 100 0.46 -8.67 1.25
CA GLY A 100 1.30 -7.96 2.20
C GLY A 100 0.49 -7.12 3.19
N HIS A 101 -0.51 -6.38 2.71
CA HIS A 101 -1.41 -5.60 3.56
C HIS A 101 -2.26 -6.49 4.47
N ALA A 102 -2.83 -7.58 3.93
CA ALA A 102 -3.61 -8.55 4.70
C ALA A 102 -2.77 -9.14 5.85
N TYR A 103 -1.52 -9.57 5.54
CA TYR A 103 -0.62 -10.09 6.55
C TYR A 103 -0.30 -9.05 7.63
N MET A 104 0.02 -7.82 7.25
CA MET A 104 0.32 -6.74 8.18
C MET A 104 -0.92 -6.27 8.97
N ARG A 105 -2.12 -6.57 8.50
CA ARG A 105 -3.40 -6.33 9.19
C ARG A 105 -3.94 -7.56 9.91
N GLY A 106 -3.06 -8.51 10.27
CA GLY A 106 -3.36 -9.62 11.17
C GLY A 106 -3.98 -10.85 10.53
N VAL A 107 -4.16 -10.90 9.18
CA VAL A 107 -4.54 -12.14 8.50
C VAL A 107 -3.32 -13.07 8.54
N SER A 108 -3.45 -14.21 9.21
CA SER A 108 -2.34 -15.13 9.37
C SER A 108 -1.94 -15.78 8.04
N ALA A 109 -0.68 -16.21 7.93
CA ALA A 109 -0.21 -16.96 6.76
C ALA A 109 -1.04 -18.24 6.53
N HIS A 110 -1.56 -18.88 7.60
CA HIS A 110 -2.43 -20.02 7.48
C HIS A 110 -3.76 -19.66 6.79
N GLU A 111 -4.37 -18.55 7.13
CA GLU A 111 -5.61 -18.06 6.53
C GLU A 111 -5.39 -17.61 5.09
N ILE A 112 -4.24 -16.95 4.79
CA ILE A 112 -3.87 -16.57 3.43
C ILE A 112 -3.78 -17.82 2.55
N PHE A 113 -2.99 -18.83 2.95
CA PHE A 113 -2.89 -20.07 2.17
C PHE A 113 -4.18 -20.87 2.14
N GLY A 114 -4.96 -20.87 3.22
CA GLY A 114 -6.31 -21.47 3.24
C GLY A 114 -7.19 -20.85 2.15
N GLU A 115 -7.15 -19.52 2.01
CA GLU A 115 -7.93 -18.80 1.00
C GLU A 115 -7.45 -19.09 -0.41
N LEU A 116 -6.14 -18.99 -0.66
CA LEU A 116 -5.52 -19.27 -1.96
C LEU A 116 -5.80 -20.71 -2.45
N LEU A 117 -5.89 -21.65 -1.52
CA LEU A 117 -6.16 -23.07 -1.81
C LEU A 117 -7.67 -23.42 -1.82
N GLY A 118 -8.57 -22.46 -1.63
CA GLY A 118 -10.01 -22.66 -1.62
C GLY A 118 -10.49 -23.50 -0.42
N LYS A 119 -9.86 -23.37 0.75
CA LYS A 119 -10.19 -24.11 1.97
C LYS A 119 -11.08 -23.30 2.90
N SER A 120 -11.89 -24.00 3.67
CA SER A 120 -12.77 -23.38 4.69
C SER A 120 -12.01 -22.70 5.83
N THR A 121 -10.70 -23.00 5.98
CA THR A 121 -9.79 -22.34 6.92
C THR A 121 -9.23 -21.01 6.41
N GLY A 122 -9.55 -20.64 5.16
CA GLY A 122 -9.19 -19.36 4.59
C GLY A 122 -9.97 -18.21 5.20
N ASN A 123 -9.43 -17.01 5.12
CA ASN A 123 -9.99 -15.78 5.69
C ASN A 123 -11.44 -15.50 5.24
N ALA A 124 -11.73 -15.68 3.94
CA ALA A 124 -13.08 -15.62 3.37
C ALA A 124 -13.67 -17.03 3.12
N LYS A 125 -13.27 -18.04 3.90
CA LYS A 125 -13.72 -19.43 3.83
C LYS A 125 -13.45 -20.08 2.45
N GLY A 126 -12.37 -19.66 1.79
CA GLY A 126 -11.93 -20.17 0.48
C GLY A 126 -12.72 -19.64 -0.71
N LYS A 127 -13.51 -18.57 -0.55
CA LYS A 127 -14.35 -17.98 -1.60
C LYS A 127 -13.75 -16.72 -2.24
N GLY A 128 -12.82 -16.06 -1.55
CA GLY A 128 -12.21 -14.80 -1.99
C GLY A 128 -10.99 -14.97 -2.90
N GLY A 129 -10.33 -16.12 -2.86
CA GLY A 129 -9.11 -16.37 -3.62
C GLY A 129 -7.98 -15.42 -3.24
N SER A 130 -7.22 -14.93 -4.24
CA SER A 130 -6.05 -14.07 -4.02
C SER A 130 -6.36 -12.58 -3.77
N MET A 131 -7.62 -12.15 -3.91
CA MET A 131 -7.93 -10.72 -4.04
C MET A 131 -8.83 -10.17 -2.93
N HIS A 132 -9.43 -11.03 -2.10
CA HIS A 132 -10.51 -10.61 -1.21
C HIS A 132 -10.25 -11.08 0.23
N PHE A 133 -9.20 -10.49 0.83
CA PHE A 133 -8.92 -10.63 2.26
C PHE A 133 -9.53 -9.44 3.01
N TYR A 134 -9.95 -9.65 4.25
CA TYR A 134 -10.41 -8.58 5.14
C TYR A 134 -10.24 -8.98 6.60
N ASN A 135 -10.15 -7.99 7.49
CA ASN A 135 -10.11 -8.21 8.93
C ASN A 135 -10.78 -7.04 9.64
N GLU A 136 -12.00 -7.24 10.12
CA GLU A 136 -12.78 -6.20 10.77
C GLU A 136 -12.12 -5.71 12.06
N GLU A 137 -11.49 -6.62 12.83
CA GLU A 137 -10.87 -6.31 14.11
C GLU A 137 -9.71 -5.31 14.00
N THR A 138 -9.01 -5.32 12.86
CA THR A 138 -7.87 -4.45 12.58
C THR A 138 -8.17 -3.36 11.55
N GLY A 139 -9.45 -3.12 11.26
CA GLY A 139 -9.86 -2.10 10.30
C GLY A 139 -9.39 -2.36 8.87
N PHE A 140 -9.16 -3.63 8.49
CA PHE A 140 -8.82 -3.99 7.13
C PHE A 140 -10.08 -4.30 6.31
N TYR A 141 -10.46 -3.35 5.46
CA TYR A 141 -11.65 -3.43 4.62
C TYR A 141 -11.42 -4.15 3.29
N GLY A 142 -10.25 -4.76 3.15
CA GLY A 142 -9.97 -5.76 2.14
C GLY A 142 -9.51 -5.26 0.79
N GLY A 143 -9.30 -6.26 -0.08
CA GLY A 143 -8.92 -6.12 -1.45
C GLY A 143 -10.10 -6.24 -2.41
N TYR A 144 -10.03 -5.48 -3.48
CA TYR A 144 -11.09 -5.36 -4.49
C TYR A 144 -10.57 -5.75 -5.87
N GLY A 145 -11.35 -6.56 -6.59
CA GLY A 145 -10.99 -7.06 -7.91
C GLY A 145 -11.25 -6.08 -9.05
N ILE A 146 -12.24 -5.20 -8.90
CA ILE A 146 -12.54 -4.18 -9.91
C ILE A 146 -11.61 -2.97 -9.71
N VAL A 147 -10.84 -2.64 -10.74
CA VAL A 147 -9.83 -1.57 -10.65
C VAL A 147 -10.48 -0.24 -10.30
N GLY A 148 -10.11 0.31 -9.15
CA GLY A 148 -10.55 1.63 -8.68
C GLY A 148 -11.86 1.63 -7.89
N GLU A 149 -12.62 0.52 -7.79
CA GLU A 149 -13.88 0.51 -7.02
C GLU A 149 -13.68 0.75 -5.52
N ASN A 150 -12.53 0.35 -4.99
CA ASN A 150 -12.17 0.57 -3.59
C ASN A 150 -12.00 2.07 -3.23
N ILE A 151 -11.76 2.92 -4.22
CA ILE A 151 -11.48 4.35 -3.99
C ILE A 151 -12.73 5.09 -3.48
N PRO A 152 -13.89 5.06 -4.14
CA PRO A 152 -15.09 5.71 -3.61
C PRO A 152 -15.59 5.05 -2.32
N ILE A 153 -15.37 3.74 -2.12
CA ILE A 153 -15.68 3.07 -0.85
C ILE A 153 -14.79 3.63 0.28
N GLY A 154 -13.49 3.81 0.01
CA GLY A 154 -12.56 4.44 0.95
C GLY A 154 -12.93 5.89 1.27
N ALA A 155 -13.41 6.66 0.30
CA ALA A 155 -13.97 7.99 0.54
C ALA A 155 -15.19 7.92 1.48
N GLY A 156 -16.03 6.88 1.33
CA GLY A 156 -17.14 6.59 2.24
C GLY A 156 -16.69 6.27 3.67
N LEU A 157 -15.57 5.53 3.82
CA LEU A 157 -14.95 5.28 5.13
C LEU A 157 -14.47 6.59 5.77
N ALA A 158 -13.78 7.45 5.01
CA ALA A 158 -13.34 8.77 5.48
C ALA A 158 -14.52 9.66 5.87
N PHE A 159 -15.62 9.61 5.10
CA PHE A 159 -16.85 10.29 5.45
C PHE A 159 -17.44 9.78 6.76
N ALA A 160 -17.49 8.47 6.96
CA ALA A 160 -17.99 7.85 8.18
C ALA A 160 -17.16 8.24 9.41
N LEU A 161 -15.83 8.30 9.28
CA LEU A 161 -14.93 8.77 10.35
C LEU A 161 -15.27 10.21 10.74
N LYS A 162 -15.35 11.10 9.78
CA LYS A 162 -15.70 12.50 10.02
C LYS A 162 -17.09 12.66 10.63
N TYR A 163 -18.09 11.97 10.08
CA TYR A 163 -19.46 12.00 10.58
C TYR A 163 -19.57 11.52 12.02
N LYS A 164 -18.80 10.49 12.39
CA LYS A 164 -18.73 9.92 13.73
C LYS A 164 -17.76 10.67 14.67
N HIS A 165 -17.16 11.77 14.23
CA HIS A 165 -16.16 12.55 14.99
C HIS A 165 -14.99 11.70 15.50
N LYS A 166 -14.53 10.74 14.68
CA LYS A 166 -13.36 9.93 14.98
C LYS A 166 -12.09 10.67 14.58
N ASN A 167 -11.04 10.52 15.40
CA ASN A 167 -9.72 11.10 15.15
C ASN A 167 -8.80 10.10 14.40
N ASN A 168 -9.29 9.60 13.27
CA ASN A 168 -8.65 8.57 12.45
C ASN A 168 -8.72 8.97 10.98
N VAL A 169 -7.89 8.34 10.15
CA VAL A 169 -7.84 8.55 8.70
C VAL A 169 -8.19 7.28 7.94
N ALA A 170 -8.79 7.41 6.76
CA ALA A 170 -8.98 6.30 5.84
C ALA A 170 -7.80 6.24 4.87
N ALA A 171 -7.06 5.14 4.89
CA ALA A 171 -5.98 4.85 3.95
C ALA A 171 -6.54 4.06 2.76
N ILE A 172 -6.40 4.62 1.55
CA ILE A 172 -7.00 4.10 0.32
C ILE A 172 -5.86 3.79 -0.65
N THR A 173 -5.46 2.52 -0.79
CA THR A 173 -4.37 2.16 -1.70
C THR A 173 -4.91 1.73 -3.06
N PHE A 174 -4.22 2.10 -4.13
CA PHE A 174 -4.55 1.74 -5.50
C PHE A 174 -3.32 1.84 -6.41
N GLY A 175 -3.30 1.05 -7.49
CA GLY A 175 -2.17 1.03 -8.42
C GLY A 175 -2.12 2.23 -9.38
N ASP A 176 -0.98 2.39 -10.04
CA ASP A 176 -0.75 3.42 -11.07
C ASP A 176 -1.76 3.34 -12.23
N GLY A 177 -2.17 2.15 -12.63
CA GLY A 177 -3.22 1.97 -13.65
C GLY A 177 -4.58 2.52 -13.23
N ALA A 178 -4.93 2.40 -11.96
CA ALA A 178 -6.18 2.93 -11.40
C ALA A 178 -6.25 4.45 -11.43
N CYS A 179 -5.11 5.14 -11.52
CA CYS A 179 -5.07 6.60 -11.67
C CYS A 179 -5.75 7.12 -12.94
N ASN A 180 -6.08 6.26 -13.89
CA ASN A 180 -6.79 6.61 -15.11
C ASN A 180 -8.31 6.34 -15.04
N GLN A 181 -8.81 5.89 -13.87
CA GLN A 181 -10.24 5.68 -13.62
C GLN A 181 -10.94 6.99 -13.24
N GLY A 182 -12.10 7.28 -13.86
CA GLY A 182 -12.85 8.52 -13.60
C GLY A 182 -13.35 8.63 -12.15
N GLN A 183 -13.81 7.52 -11.57
CA GLN A 183 -14.33 7.49 -10.19
C GLN A 183 -13.30 7.90 -9.11
N LEU A 184 -12.00 7.80 -9.39
CA LEU A 184 -10.95 8.34 -8.53
C LEU A 184 -11.12 9.85 -8.35
N TYR A 185 -11.33 10.57 -9.45
CA TYR A 185 -11.46 12.03 -9.40
C TYR A 185 -12.80 12.49 -8.82
N GLU A 186 -13.87 11.72 -8.99
CA GLU A 186 -15.15 11.93 -8.33
C GLU A 186 -14.99 11.81 -6.80
N ALA A 187 -14.35 10.73 -6.33
CA ALA A 187 -14.07 10.52 -4.91
C ALA A 187 -13.13 11.59 -4.34
N ALA A 188 -12.08 11.96 -5.07
CA ALA A 188 -11.14 13.01 -4.69
C ALA A 188 -11.85 14.36 -4.50
N ASN A 189 -12.71 14.76 -5.45
CA ASN A 189 -13.48 15.99 -5.37
C ASN A 189 -14.38 16.01 -4.10
N MET A 190 -15.09 14.92 -3.80
CA MET A 190 -15.90 14.85 -2.58
C MET A 190 -15.04 14.93 -1.30
N CYS A 191 -13.90 14.22 -1.27
CA CYS A 191 -13.01 14.25 -0.13
C CYS A 191 -12.43 15.65 0.12
N SER A 192 -12.05 16.36 -0.94
CA SER A 192 -11.53 17.72 -0.86
C SER A 192 -12.62 18.70 -0.41
N LEU A 193 -13.76 18.70 -1.08
CA LEU A 193 -14.89 19.59 -0.79
C LEU A 193 -15.35 19.49 0.67
N TRP A 194 -15.39 18.28 1.19
CA TRP A 194 -15.84 18.01 2.55
C TRP A 194 -14.69 17.91 3.55
N LYS A 195 -13.43 18.15 3.13
CA LYS A 195 -12.23 18.01 3.96
C LYS A 195 -12.23 16.71 4.75
N LEU A 196 -12.41 15.58 4.05
CA LEU A 196 -12.42 14.26 4.67
C LEU A 196 -11.01 13.84 5.05
N PRO A 197 -10.81 13.09 6.15
CA PRO A 197 -9.52 12.57 6.56
C PRO A 197 -9.16 11.34 5.70
N ALA A 198 -8.83 11.56 4.42
CA ALA A 198 -8.52 10.52 3.45
C ALA A 198 -7.08 10.62 2.96
N LEU A 199 -6.38 9.49 2.90
CA LEU A 199 -5.07 9.35 2.29
C LEU A 199 -5.22 8.56 0.99
N PHE A 200 -5.03 9.21 -0.17
CA PHE A 200 -5.00 8.57 -1.48
C PHE A 200 -3.58 8.06 -1.73
N LEU A 201 -3.37 6.76 -1.66
CA LEU A 201 -2.05 6.11 -1.69
C LEU A 201 -1.86 5.36 -3.01
N ILE A 202 -1.06 5.92 -3.90
CA ILE A 202 -0.74 5.30 -5.19
C ILE A 202 0.44 4.36 -5.02
N GLU A 203 0.22 3.06 -5.14
CA GLU A 203 1.29 2.07 -5.24
C GLU A 203 1.79 2.03 -6.69
N ASN A 204 2.73 2.93 -7.02
CA ASN A 204 3.26 3.04 -8.37
C ASN A 204 4.41 2.05 -8.58
N ASN A 205 4.07 0.86 -9.11
CA ASN A 205 5.03 -0.17 -9.51
C ASN A 205 5.40 -0.11 -10.99
N CYS A 206 5.13 1.00 -11.67
CA CYS A 206 5.49 1.32 -13.06
C CYS A 206 4.61 0.71 -14.14
N TYR A 207 3.83 -0.31 -13.85
CA TYR A 207 3.09 -1.05 -14.88
C TYR A 207 1.68 -1.43 -14.44
N GLY A 208 0.69 -0.99 -15.20
CA GLY A 208 -0.68 -1.54 -15.18
C GLY A 208 -0.75 -2.73 -16.12
N MET A 209 -0.60 -3.96 -15.64
CA MET A 209 -0.36 -5.17 -16.42
C MET A 209 0.88 -4.99 -17.32
N GLY A 210 0.79 -5.08 -18.62
CA GLY A 210 1.87 -4.86 -19.60
C GLY A 210 1.98 -3.40 -20.09
N THR A 211 1.25 -2.46 -19.52
CA THR A 211 1.27 -1.05 -19.94
C THR A 211 2.01 -0.19 -18.92
N SER A 212 3.16 0.36 -19.32
CA SER A 212 3.92 1.27 -18.47
C SER A 212 3.17 2.58 -18.21
N VAL A 213 3.49 3.24 -17.10
CA VAL A 213 2.93 4.57 -16.76
C VAL A 213 3.19 5.58 -17.88
N VAL A 214 4.37 5.54 -18.52
CA VAL A 214 4.74 6.44 -19.61
C VAL A 214 3.85 6.21 -20.84
N ARG A 215 3.45 4.97 -21.11
CA ARG A 215 2.57 4.64 -22.22
C ARG A 215 1.10 4.93 -21.91
N ALA A 216 0.69 4.79 -20.65
CA ALA A 216 -0.70 4.91 -20.22
C ALA A 216 -1.12 6.35 -19.91
N SER A 217 -0.16 7.26 -19.66
CA SER A 217 -0.45 8.54 -19.00
C SER A 217 0.32 9.69 -19.65
N ALA A 218 -0.39 10.73 -20.08
CA ALA A 218 0.23 11.97 -20.54
C ALA A 218 1.03 12.67 -19.43
N ASN A 219 0.49 12.70 -18.21
CA ASN A 219 1.21 13.13 -17.03
C ASN A 219 1.65 11.91 -16.22
N THR A 220 2.95 11.63 -16.22
CA THR A 220 3.59 10.50 -15.55
C THR A 220 3.96 10.78 -14.08
N GLN A 221 3.82 12.04 -13.63
CA GLN A 221 4.04 12.45 -12.26
C GLN A 221 2.71 12.28 -11.48
N LEU A 222 2.40 11.05 -11.09
CA LEU A 222 1.10 10.70 -10.56
C LEU A 222 0.74 11.46 -9.27
N TYR A 223 1.76 11.83 -8.48
CA TYR A 223 1.57 12.64 -7.27
C TYR A 223 0.98 14.03 -7.55
N THR A 224 1.07 14.56 -8.77
CA THR A 224 0.53 15.87 -9.12
C THR A 224 -0.96 15.84 -9.48
N ARG A 225 -1.57 14.66 -9.64
CA ARG A 225 -2.94 14.52 -10.14
C ARG A 225 -4.00 14.95 -9.14
N GLY A 226 -3.68 14.99 -7.85
CA GLY A 226 -4.54 15.55 -6.82
C GLY A 226 -4.88 17.02 -7.01
N ASP A 227 -4.05 17.75 -7.78
CA ASP A 227 -4.21 19.17 -8.10
C ASP A 227 -5.56 19.51 -8.75
N ASN A 228 -6.16 18.56 -9.47
CA ASN A 228 -7.50 18.73 -10.07
C ASN A 228 -8.63 18.91 -9.04
N ALA A 229 -8.38 18.55 -7.79
CA ALA A 229 -9.32 18.67 -6.67
C ALA A 229 -8.70 19.49 -5.51
N ASP A 230 -7.69 20.31 -5.77
CA ASP A 230 -6.94 21.09 -4.79
C ASP A 230 -6.34 20.24 -3.64
N ILE A 231 -6.05 18.96 -3.92
CA ILE A 231 -5.41 18.05 -2.97
C ILE A 231 -3.88 18.12 -3.16
N PRO A 232 -3.12 18.48 -2.11
CA PRO A 232 -1.66 18.48 -2.16
C PRO A 232 -1.09 17.10 -2.44
N GLY A 233 -0.03 17.05 -3.24
CA GLY A 233 0.60 15.81 -3.67
C GLY A 233 2.04 15.63 -3.18
N ILE A 234 2.39 14.41 -2.78
CA ILE A 234 3.73 14.05 -2.33
C ILE A 234 4.14 12.73 -2.99
N ARG A 235 5.39 12.65 -3.46
CA ARG A 235 6.00 11.39 -3.90
C ARG A 235 7.20 11.05 -3.02
N VAL A 236 7.28 9.79 -2.62
CA VAL A 236 8.37 9.22 -1.83
C VAL A 236 8.81 7.86 -2.39
N ASP A 237 10.00 7.43 -2.00
CA ASP A 237 10.46 6.07 -2.25
C ASP A 237 9.67 5.07 -1.39
N GLY A 238 8.84 4.25 -2.03
CA GLY A 238 8.04 3.21 -1.40
C GLY A 238 8.84 1.94 -1.08
N GLN A 239 10.12 1.86 -1.47
CA GLN A 239 11.04 0.79 -1.10
C GLN A 239 11.77 1.06 0.23
N ASP A 240 11.68 2.29 0.75
CA ASP A 240 12.21 2.65 2.05
C ASP A 240 11.09 2.61 3.11
N VAL A 241 11.13 1.60 3.97
CA VAL A 241 10.13 1.37 5.02
C VAL A 241 9.99 2.54 5.99
N PHE A 242 11.09 3.25 6.30
CA PHE A 242 11.08 4.38 7.22
C PHE A 242 10.60 5.66 6.55
N ALA A 243 10.90 5.85 5.27
CA ALA A 243 10.36 6.95 4.49
C ALA A 243 8.83 6.84 4.38
N VAL A 244 8.31 5.64 4.10
CA VAL A 244 6.87 5.37 4.11
C VAL A 244 6.28 5.62 5.50
N LYS A 245 6.85 5.03 6.56
CA LYS A 245 6.40 5.19 7.94
C LYS A 245 6.25 6.67 8.33
N GLU A 246 7.31 7.45 8.18
CA GLU A 246 7.31 8.83 8.65
C GLU A 246 6.44 9.74 7.78
N LEU A 247 6.39 9.52 6.46
CA LEU A 247 5.48 10.26 5.60
C LEU A 247 4.02 9.98 5.97
N ILE A 248 3.64 8.72 6.22
CA ILE A 248 2.25 8.38 6.56
C ILE A 248 1.86 8.92 7.94
N LYS A 249 2.76 8.94 8.92
CA LYS A 249 2.52 9.61 10.20
C LYS A 249 2.22 11.10 10.02
N PHE A 250 3.09 11.80 9.29
CA PHE A 250 2.87 13.20 8.93
C PHE A 250 1.53 13.39 8.22
N SER A 251 1.22 12.51 7.28
CA SER A 251 0.00 12.61 6.46
C SER A 251 -1.28 12.40 7.26
N LYS A 252 -1.24 11.57 8.31
CA LYS A 252 -2.37 11.43 9.24
C LYS A 252 -2.69 12.74 9.93
N ASP A 253 -1.69 13.35 10.55
CA ASP A 253 -1.87 14.62 11.27
C ASP A 253 -2.36 15.71 10.32
N TYR A 254 -1.75 15.79 9.13
CA TYR A 254 -2.18 16.74 8.09
C TYR A 254 -3.63 16.52 7.67
N ALA A 255 -4.02 15.27 7.40
CA ALA A 255 -5.35 14.97 6.89
C ALA A 255 -6.46 15.22 7.93
N LEU A 256 -6.17 15.02 9.20
CA LEU A 256 -7.07 15.34 10.31
C LEU A 256 -7.29 16.85 10.45
N GLU A 257 -6.27 17.65 10.20
CA GLU A 257 -6.34 19.11 10.34
C GLU A 257 -6.88 19.80 9.06
N LYS A 258 -6.36 19.39 7.89
CA LYS A 258 -6.52 20.16 6.63
C LYS A 258 -7.35 19.47 5.56
N GLY A 259 -7.55 18.16 5.66
CA GLY A 259 -8.25 17.36 4.66
C GLY A 259 -7.31 16.43 3.87
N PRO A 260 -7.75 15.85 2.75
CA PRO A 260 -7.08 14.74 2.10
C PRO A 260 -5.67 15.07 1.60
N LEU A 261 -4.83 14.01 1.49
CA LEU A 261 -3.53 14.05 0.84
C LEU A 261 -3.45 13.02 -0.29
N TRP A 262 -2.67 13.36 -1.31
CA TRP A 262 -2.41 12.53 -2.48
C TRP A 262 -0.95 12.09 -2.48
N ILE A 263 -0.69 10.78 -2.31
CA ILE A 263 0.64 10.25 -2.04
C ILE A 263 0.99 9.20 -3.09
N GLU A 264 2.09 9.41 -3.80
CA GLU A 264 2.68 8.42 -4.69
C GLU A 264 3.84 7.72 -3.98
N LEU A 265 3.65 6.43 -3.72
CA LEU A 265 4.64 5.52 -3.16
C LEU A 265 5.30 4.79 -4.34
N ARG A 266 6.51 5.22 -4.69
CA ARG A 266 7.25 4.62 -5.81
C ARG A 266 7.80 3.28 -5.38
N THR A 267 7.35 2.21 -6.02
CA THR A 267 7.71 0.83 -5.69
C THR A 267 7.95 0.03 -6.97
N TYR A 268 8.17 -1.27 -6.84
CA TYR A 268 8.36 -2.17 -7.96
C TYR A 268 7.84 -3.57 -7.63
N ARG A 269 7.36 -4.32 -8.61
CA ARG A 269 6.99 -5.73 -8.47
C ARG A 269 7.99 -6.63 -9.17
N TYR A 270 8.46 -7.68 -8.52
CA TYR A 270 9.48 -8.58 -9.09
C TYR A 270 8.92 -9.62 -10.05
N HIS A 271 7.65 -9.97 -9.95
CA HIS A 271 6.94 -10.85 -10.88
C HIS A 271 6.04 -10.06 -11.83
N GLY A 272 5.49 -10.74 -12.84
CA GLY A 272 4.48 -10.21 -13.75
C GLY A 272 3.27 -9.62 -13.02
N HIS A 273 2.32 -9.06 -13.76
CA HIS A 273 1.13 -8.46 -13.18
C HIS A 273 0.32 -9.47 -12.33
N SER A 274 0.12 -10.65 -12.88
CA SER A 274 -0.37 -11.85 -12.19
C SER A 274 0.47 -13.05 -12.61
N MET A 275 0.29 -14.18 -11.97
CA MET A 275 1.04 -15.39 -12.32
C MET A 275 0.73 -15.96 -13.71
N SER A 276 -0.36 -15.51 -14.34
CA SER A 276 -0.67 -15.83 -15.75
C SER A 276 -0.03 -14.85 -16.76
N ASP A 277 0.58 -13.78 -16.28
CA ASP A 277 1.26 -12.78 -17.12
C ASP A 277 2.70 -13.24 -17.43
N PRO A 278 3.08 -13.37 -18.72
CA PRO A 278 4.42 -13.84 -19.09
C PRO A 278 5.55 -12.85 -18.75
N ASP A 279 5.24 -11.62 -18.36
CA ASP A 279 6.18 -10.58 -17.91
C ASP A 279 7.27 -10.17 -18.93
N ILE A 280 8.02 -11.14 -19.42
CA ILE A 280 9.15 -10.97 -20.36
C ILE A 280 8.79 -10.33 -21.72
N SER A 281 7.51 -10.12 -21.99
CA SER A 281 7.04 -9.51 -23.23
C SER A 281 7.09 -7.97 -23.22
N TYR A 282 7.25 -7.35 -22.04
CA TYR A 282 7.19 -5.89 -21.90
C TYR A 282 8.20 -5.32 -20.88
N ARG A 283 8.95 -6.18 -20.15
CA ARG A 283 10.02 -5.79 -19.23
C ARG A 283 11.28 -6.59 -19.56
N GLU A 284 12.44 -5.96 -19.42
CA GLU A 284 13.72 -6.62 -19.52
C GLU A 284 14.16 -7.16 -18.14
N LYS A 285 14.90 -8.27 -18.12
CA LYS A 285 15.37 -8.86 -16.85
C LYS A 285 16.34 -7.96 -16.12
N GLU A 286 17.10 -7.19 -16.88
CA GLU A 286 18.06 -6.20 -16.37
C GLU A 286 17.36 -5.12 -15.54
N GLU A 287 16.18 -4.64 -15.97
CA GLU A 287 15.35 -3.69 -15.21
C GLU A 287 15.01 -4.19 -13.81
N ILE A 288 14.74 -5.50 -13.67
CA ILE A 288 14.42 -6.12 -12.38
C ILE A 288 15.66 -6.24 -11.48
N GLN A 289 16.86 -6.38 -12.08
CA GLN A 289 18.12 -6.54 -11.34
C GLN A 289 18.70 -5.21 -10.84
N GLU A 290 18.34 -4.10 -11.46
CA GLU A 290 18.81 -2.75 -11.09
C GLU A 290 18.04 -2.16 -9.89
N ILE A 291 16.95 -2.79 -9.47
CA ILE A 291 16.10 -2.38 -8.34
C ILE A 291 16.36 -3.24 -7.11
#